data_bb009725d1c0518f76dd63fb1fca4e68
#
_entry.id   bb009725d1c0518f76dd63fb1fca4e68
#
_cell.length_a   1.000
_cell.length_b   1.000
_cell.length_c   1.000
_cell.angle_alpha   90.00
_cell.angle_beta   90.00
_cell.angle_gamma   90.00
#
_symmetry.space_group_name_H-M   'P 1'
#
loop_
_entity.id
_entity.type
_entity.pdbx_description
1 polymer ?
#
loop_
_entity_poly.entity_id
_entity_poly.type
_entity_poly.pdbx_seq_one_letter_code
_entity_poly.pdbx_strand_id
1 'polypeptide(L)'
;MLTALGPFRPVLIAALLMMVGQGVMNSILPVRLAQLDASAQIAGLLTTVYFLGQMIGTRLGHWLLHRTGHIRAFAAMIAATGVCTLLAAMIEDPWVWMLLRLAMGVFTVLAILVMESWLNMASENSVRGSVFGAYMVVVYLA
;
A
#
# COMPACT_ATOMS: atom_id res chain seq x y z
N MET A 1 8.14 19.81 -18.91
CA MET A 1 8.00 18.53 -18.20
C MET A 1 7.64 18.72 -16.73
N LEU A 2 8.38 19.48 -15.93
CA LEU A 2 8.08 19.72 -14.50
C LEU A 2 6.76 20.47 -14.23
N THR A 3 6.33 21.34 -15.13
CA THR A 3 5.03 22.05 -15.04
C THR A 3 3.83 21.14 -15.23
N ALA A 4 3.95 20.12 -16.07
CA ALA A 4 2.89 19.14 -16.31
C ALA A 4 2.64 18.22 -15.09
N LEU A 5 3.61 18.05 -14.21
CA LEU A 5 3.48 17.24 -12.97
C LEU A 5 2.87 18.04 -11.80
N GLY A 6 2.66 19.36 -11.95
CA GLY A 6 2.14 20.22 -10.89
C GLY A 6 0.86 19.69 -10.23
N PRO A 7 -0.19 19.37 -10.97
CA PRO A 7 -1.45 18.86 -10.43
C PRO A 7 -1.34 17.49 -9.74
N PHE A 8 -0.33 16.69 -10.11
CA PHE A 8 -0.12 15.33 -9.61
C PHE A 8 0.81 15.25 -8.39
N ARG A 9 1.46 16.35 -8.00
CA ARG A 9 2.39 16.39 -6.86
C ARG A 9 1.79 15.81 -5.56
N PRO A 10 0.55 16.16 -5.14
CA PRO A 10 -0.01 15.61 -3.91
C PRO A 10 -0.14 14.08 -3.93
N VAL A 11 -0.50 13.52 -5.10
CA VAL A 11 -0.64 12.08 -5.28
C VAL A 11 0.71 11.39 -5.25
N LEU A 12 1.71 11.97 -5.90
CA LEU A 12 3.07 11.43 -5.90
C LEU A 12 3.70 11.46 -4.50
N ILE A 13 3.44 12.52 -3.72
CA ILE A 13 3.87 12.60 -2.31
C ILE A 13 3.15 11.55 -1.47
N ALA A 14 1.84 11.38 -1.65
CA ALA A 14 1.08 10.35 -0.94
C ALA A 14 1.57 8.94 -1.28
N ALA A 15 1.91 8.68 -2.56
CA ALA A 15 2.52 7.44 -3.01
C ALA A 15 3.87 7.20 -2.31
N LEU A 16 4.74 8.21 -2.30
CA LEU A 16 6.05 8.13 -1.65
C LEU A 16 5.91 7.77 -0.16
N LEU A 17 5.07 8.51 0.57
CA LEU A 17 4.86 8.26 2.00
C LEU A 17 4.28 6.87 2.26
N MET A 18 3.35 6.43 1.43
CA MET A 18 2.78 5.09 1.53
C MET A 18 3.86 4.01 1.30
N MET A 19 4.67 4.13 0.25
CA MET A 19 5.71 3.16 -0.09
C MET A 19 6.83 3.13 0.95
N VAL A 20 7.27 4.29 1.45
CA VAL A 20 8.22 4.38 2.57
C VAL A 20 7.67 3.68 3.81
N GLY A 21 6.40 3.92 4.16
CA GLY A 21 5.74 3.24 5.28
C GLY A 21 5.72 1.72 5.12
N GLN A 22 5.46 1.22 3.91
CA GLN A 22 5.52 -0.21 3.60
C GLN A 22 6.94 -0.77 3.69
N GLY A 23 7.94 -0.06 3.18
CA GLY A 23 9.35 -0.42 3.26
C GLY A 23 9.82 -0.55 4.72
N VAL A 24 9.49 0.45 5.55
CA VAL A 24 9.78 0.44 6.99
C VAL A 24 9.11 -0.76 7.67
N MET A 25 7.83 -1.02 7.41
CA MET A 25 7.11 -2.15 8.00
C MET A 25 7.72 -3.49 7.59
N ASN A 26 8.10 -3.65 6.33
CA ASN A 26 8.73 -4.85 5.81
C ASN A 26 10.14 -5.07 6.41
N SER A 27 10.83 -4.01 6.78
CA SER A 27 12.17 -4.08 7.42
C SER A 27 12.08 -4.37 8.92
N ILE A 28 11.12 -3.77 9.62
CA ILE A 28 10.97 -3.90 11.08
C ILE A 28 10.40 -5.26 11.47
N LEU A 29 9.47 -5.81 10.69
CA LEU A 29 8.76 -7.03 11.05
C LEU A 29 9.69 -8.25 11.25
N PRO A 30 10.64 -8.55 10.36
CA PRO A 30 11.59 -9.65 10.59
C PRO A 30 12.45 -9.45 11.83
N VAL A 31 12.85 -8.21 12.13
CA VAL A 31 13.62 -7.86 13.33
C VAL A 31 12.82 -8.16 14.60
N ARG A 32 11.55 -7.73 14.64
CA ARG A 32 10.64 -8.03 15.74
C ARG A 32 10.41 -9.53 15.94
N LEU A 33 10.23 -10.27 14.85
CA LEU A 33 10.08 -11.73 14.92
C LEU A 33 11.32 -12.41 15.49
N ALA A 34 12.52 -11.95 15.10
CA ALA A 34 13.77 -12.45 15.67
C ALA A 34 13.88 -12.17 17.18
N GLN A 35 13.38 -11.02 17.66
CA GLN A 35 13.34 -10.69 19.09
C GLN A 35 12.35 -11.56 19.89
N LEU A 36 11.33 -12.10 19.25
CA LEU A 36 10.35 -13.01 19.83
C LEU A 36 10.73 -14.50 19.68
N ASP A 37 11.96 -14.80 19.28
CA ASP A 37 12.44 -16.16 18.96
C ASP A 37 11.54 -16.93 17.99
N ALA A 38 10.81 -16.19 17.13
CA ALA A 38 9.92 -16.77 16.16
C ALA A 38 10.71 -17.43 15.01
N SER A 39 10.22 -18.60 14.58
CA SER A 39 10.89 -19.36 13.52
C SER A 39 10.86 -18.61 12.17
N ALA A 40 11.88 -18.85 11.32
CA ALA A 40 11.92 -18.29 9.95
C ALA A 40 10.68 -18.65 9.11
N GLN A 41 10.03 -19.77 9.42
CA GLN A 41 8.78 -20.18 8.76
C GLN A 41 7.65 -19.19 9.04
N ILE A 42 7.54 -18.65 10.26
CA ILE A 42 6.54 -17.64 10.61
C ILE A 42 6.76 -16.36 9.81
N ALA A 43 8.01 -15.94 9.62
CA ALA A 43 8.33 -14.79 8.79
C ALA A 43 7.91 -14.99 7.32
N GLY A 44 8.16 -16.18 6.77
CA GLY A 44 7.72 -16.56 5.43
C GLY A 44 6.19 -16.59 5.30
N LEU A 45 5.49 -17.13 6.29
CA LEU A 45 4.02 -17.17 6.33
C LEU A 45 3.43 -15.77 6.38
N LEU A 46 3.96 -14.85 7.20
CA LEU A 46 3.50 -13.46 7.27
C LEU A 46 3.63 -12.72 5.93
N THR A 47 4.70 -12.99 5.19
CA THR A 47 4.89 -12.44 3.85
C THR A 47 3.89 -13.06 2.87
N THR A 48 3.70 -14.38 2.91
CA THR A 48 2.74 -15.10 2.06
C THR A 48 1.32 -14.60 2.29
N VAL A 49 0.90 -14.47 3.54
CA VAL A 49 -0.45 -13.99 3.91
C VAL A 49 -0.67 -12.55 3.46
N TYR A 50 0.35 -11.69 3.51
CA TYR A 50 0.28 -10.34 2.96
C TYR A 50 -0.01 -10.35 1.45
N PHE A 51 0.70 -11.16 0.67
CA PHE A 51 0.44 -11.29 -0.77
C PHE A 51 -0.91 -11.94 -1.09
N LEU A 52 -1.38 -12.89 -0.27
CA LEU A 52 -2.75 -13.41 -0.37
C LEU A 52 -3.78 -12.29 -0.16
N GLY A 53 -3.54 -11.40 0.80
CA GLY A 53 -4.36 -10.20 1.00
C GLY A 53 -4.40 -9.32 -0.25
N GLN A 54 -3.25 -9.10 -0.90
CA GLN A 54 -3.21 -8.33 -2.15
C GLN A 54 -4.01 -9.01 -3.29
N MET A 55 -3.93 -10.33 -3.42
CA MET A 55 -4.72 -11.07 -4.40
C MET A 55 -6.24 -10.91 -4.17
N ILE A 56 -6.67 -10.98 -2.91
CA ILE A 56 -8.07 -10.75 -2.52
C ILE A 56 -8.47 -9.30 -2.83
N GLY A 57 -7.65 -8.32 -2.42
CA GLY A 57 -7.90 -6.91 -2.62
C GLY A 57 -8.01 -6.52 -4.09
N THR A 58 -7.21 -7.12 -4.97
CA THR A 58 -7.29 -6.89 -6.42
C THR A 58 -8.68 -7.20 -6.97
N ARG A 59 -9.34 -8.25 -6.50
CA ARG A 59 -10.71 -8.59 -6.92
C ARG A 59 -11.76 -7.62 -6.39
N LEU A 60 -11.53 -7.03 -5.22
CA LEU A 60 -12.43 -6.07 -4.60
C LEU A 60 -12.29 -4.66 -5.18
N GLY A 61 -11.16 -4.34 -5.80
CA GLY A 61 -10.82 -3.00 -6.28
C GLY A 61 -11.84 -2.41 -7.25
N HIS A 62 -12.30 -3.21 -8.20
CA HIS A 62 -13.30 -2.78 -9.18
C HIS A 62 -14.61 -2.34 -8.52
N TRP A 63 -15.11 -3.10 -7.55
CA TRP A 63 -16.34 -2.80 -6.82
C TRP A 63 -16.19 -1.52 -5.96
N LEU A 64 -15.05 -1.35 -5.30
CA LEU A 64 -14.78 -0.21 -4.42
C LEU A 64 -14.76 1.11 -5.19
N LEU A 65 -14.04 1.14 -6.33
CA LEU A 65 -13.89 2.33 -7.17
C LEU A 65 -15.23 2.89 -7.67
N HIS A 66 -16.16 1.99 -8.05
CA HIS A 66 -17.46 2.40 -8.56
C HIS A 66 -18.38 3.02 -7.50
N ARG A 67 -18.16 2.74 -6.20
CA ARG A 67 -19.09 3.19 -5.13
C ARG A 67 -18.62 4.41 -4.36
N THR A 68 -17.32 4.59 -4.16
CA THR A 68 -16.83 5.55 -3.16
C THR A 68 -16.06 6.74 -3.73
N GLY A 69 -15.63 6.68 -4.97
CA GLY A 69 -14.76 7.69 -5.59
C GLY A 69 -13.30 7.59 -5.08
N HIS A 70 -12.36 8.10 -5.89
CA HIS A 70 -10.93 7.84 -5.72
C HIS A 70 -10.34 8.39 -4.41
N ILE A 71 -10.60 9.66 -4.08
CA ILE A 71 -9.98 10.33 -2.91
C ILE A 71 -10.46 9.68 -1.60
N ARG A 72 -11.76 9.43 -1.48
CA ARG A 72 -12.34 8.83 -0.26
C ARG A 72 -11.88 7.38 -0.08
N ALA A 73 -11.87 6.60 -1.17
CA ALA A 73 -11.39 5.23 -1.15
C ALA A 73 -9.92 5.17 -0.74
N PHE A 74 -9.05 6.00 -1.34
CA PHE A 74 -7.64 6.09 -1.00
C PHE A 74 -7.44 6.42 0.49
N ALA A 75 -8.07 7.50 0.98
CA ALA A 75 -7.94 7.92 2.37
C ALA A 75 -8.40 6.83 3.35
N ALA A 76 -9.51 6.14 3.06
CA ALA A 76 -10.01 5.05 3.89
C ALA A 76 -9.03 3.86 3.93
N MET A 77 -8.46 3.47 2.78
CA MET A 77 -7.51 2.35 2.70
C MET A 77 -6.20 2.66 3.42
N ILE A 78 -5.66 3.88 3.29
CA ILE A 78 -4.45 4.30 4.01
C ILE A 78 -4.71 4.37 5.50
N ALA A 79 -5.85 4.92 5.94
CA ALA A 79 -6.22 4.96 7.35
C ALA A 79 -6.36 3.54 7.94
N ALA A 80 -7.01 2.62 7.22
CA ALA A 80 -7.16 1.22 7.64
C ALA A 80 -5.79 0.52 7.74
N THR A 81 -4.87 0.75 6.79
CA THR A 81 -3.50 0.24 6.84
C THR A 81 -2.76 0.79 8.07
N GLY A 82 -2.91 2.09 8.35
CA GLY A 82 -2.32 2.73 9.53
C GLY A 82 -2.83 2.13 10.84
N VAL A 83 -4.15 1.89 10.96
CA VAL A 83 -4.75 1.21 12.12
C VAL A 83 -4.15 -0.19 12.30
N CYS A 84 -4.06 -0.98 11.22
CA CYS A 84 -3.46 -2.31 11.28
C CYS A 84 -1.98 -2.25 11.73
N THR A 85 -1.23 -1.25 11.27
CA THR A 85 0.17 -1.04 11.66
C THR A 85 0.29 -0.72 13.16
N LEU A 86 -0.57 0.16 13.67
CA LEU A 86 -0.59 0.50 15.11
C LEU A 86 -0.98 -0.70 15.97
N LEU A 87 -2.00 -1.47 15.55
CA LEU A 87 -2.38 -2.69 16.26
C LEU A 87 -1.24 -3.72 16.28
N ALA A 88 -0.52 -3.88 15.16
CA ALA A 88 0.64 -4.77 15.10
C ALA A 88 1.79 -4.32 16.02
N ALA A 89 1.92 -3.00 16.26
CA ALA A 89 2.90 -2.46 17.19
C ALA A 89 2.52 -2.66 18.66
N MET A 90 1.21 -2.76 18.96
CA MET A 90 0.69 -2.90 20.33
C MET A 90 0.54 -4.36 20.76
N ILE A 91 0.38 -5.29 19.85
CA ILE A 91 0.10 -6.70 20.12
C ILE A 91 1.29 -7.53 19.63
N GLU A 92 1.99 -8.17 20.56
CA GLU A 92 3.17 -9.00 20.27
C GLU A 92 2.79 -10.48 20.10
N ASP A 93 1.85 -10.76 19.19
CA ASP A 93 1.38 -12.10 18.87
C ASP A 93 1.50 -12.36 17.35
N PRO A 94 2.32 -13.35 16.93
CA PRO A 94 2.52 -13.67 15.52
C PRO A 94 1.23 -14.07 14.76
N TRP A 95 0.27 -14.69 15.45
CA TRP A 95 -1.01 -15.10 14.82
C TRP A 95 -1.90 -13.91 14.56
N VAL A 96 -1.95 -12.95 15.51
CA VAL A 96 -2.64 -11.66 15.28
C VAL A 96 -1.96 -10.91 14.15
N TRP A 97 -0.63 -10.94 14.07
CA TRP A 97 0.10 -10.32 12.95
C TRP A 97 -0.24 -10.94 11.60
N MET A 98 -0.54 -12.25 11.52
CA MET A 98 -1.01 -12.87 10.27
C MET A 98 -2.33 -12.27 9.79
N LEU A 99 -3.30 -12.09 10.69
CA LEU A 99 -4.58 -11.46 10.34
C LEU A 99 -4.40 -10.01 9.92
N LEU A 100 -3.58 -9.26 10.66
CA LEU A 100 -3.28 -7.87 10.32
C LEU A 100 -2.54 -7.76 8.99
N ARG A 101 -1.60 -8.66 8.68
CA ARG A 101 -0.88 -8.70 7.40
C ARG A 101 -1.81 -9.02 6.23
N LEU A 102 -2.75 -9.93 6.41
CA LEU A 102 -3.79 -10.19 5.41
C LEU A 102 -4.58 -8.91 5.10
N ALA A 103 -5.07 -8.24 6.15
CA ALA A 103 -5.83 -7.00 6.03
C ALA A 103 -4.99 -5.88 5.39
N MET A 104 -3.74 -5.70 5.83
CA MET A 104 -2.80 -4.74 5.24
C MET A 104 -2.59 -5.02 3.75
N GLY A 105 -2.43 -6.28 3.34
CA GLY A 105 -2.31 -6.67 1.94
C GLY A 105 -3.51 -6.21 1.11
N VAL A 106 -4.72 -6.45 1.61
CA VAL A 106 -5.97 -6.00 0.96
C VAL A 106 -6.00 -4.48 0.84
N PHE A 107 -5.78 -3.75 1.94
CA PHE A 107 -5.90 -2.29 1.95
C PHE A 107 -4.81 -1.62 1.11
N THR A 108 -3.59 -2.14 1.15
CA THR A 108 -2.46 -1.59 0.37
C THR A 108 -2.72 -1.71 -1.13
N VAL A 109 -3.10 -2.89 -1.63
CA VAL A 109 -3.37 -3.06 -3.06
C VAL A 109 -4.57 -2.24 -3.51
N LEU A 110 -5.61 -2.12 -2.68
CA LEU A 110 -6.75 -1.25 -2.97
C LEU A 110 -6.33 0.22 -3.08
N ALA A 111 -5.45 0.70 -2.18
CA ALA A 111 -4.91 2.06 -2.26
C ALA A 111 -4.10 2.27 -3.56
N ILE A 112 -3.27 1.30 -3.95
CA ILE A 112 -2.50 1.34 -5.20
C ILE A 112 -3.43 1.42 -6.41
N LEU A 113 -4.42 0.52 -6.51
CA LEU A 113 -5.37 0.48 -7.62
C LEU A 113 -6.18 1.77 -7.75
N VAL A 114 -6.62 2.33 -6.62
CA VAL A 114 -7.33 3.61 -6.58
C VAL A 114 -6.44 4.75 -7.10
N MET A 115 -5.21 4.80 -6.66
CA MET A 115 -4.24 5.83 -7.04
C MET A 115 -3.88 5.74 -8.53
N GLU A 116 -3.59 4.53 -9.03
CA GLU A 116 -3.29 4.30 -10.45
C GLU A 116 -4.48 4.61 -11.35
N SER A 117 -5.68 4.22 -10.94
CA SER A 117 -6.91 4.57 -11.64
C SER A 117 -7.11 6.08 -11.71
N TRP A 118 -6.87 6.79 -10.62
CA TRP A 118 -6.97 8.25 -10.59
C TRP A 118 -5.92 8.92 -11.47
N LEU A 119 -4.65 8.51 -11.39
CA LEU A 119 -3.59 9.00 -12.26
C LEU A 119 -3.93 8.79 -13.75
N ASN A 120 -4.47 7.62 -14.08
CA ASN A 120 -4.86 7.30 -15.46
C ASN A 120 -6.00 8.19 -15.97
N MET A 121 -7.02 8.43 -15.13
CA MET A 121 -8.18 9.26 -15.51
C MET A 121 -7.83 10.75 -15.58
N ALA A 122 -6.98 11.24 -14.70
CA ALA A 122 -6.61 12.65 -14.61
C ALA A 122 -5.53 13.05 -15.63
N SER A 123 -4.83 12.09 -16.23
CA SER A 123 -3.75 12.36 -17.17
C SER A 123 -4.25 12.40 -18.61
N GLU A 124 -4.00 13.49 -19.32
CA GLU A 124 -4.17 13.55 -20.78
C GLU A 124 -3.20 12.59 -21.47
N ASN A 125 -3.60 12.09 -22.65
CA ASN A 125 -2.79 11.12 -23.42
C ASN A 125 -1.36 11.63 -23.70
N SER A 126 -1.19 12.94 -23.88
CA SER A 126 0.09 13.59 -24.17
C SER A 126 1.10 13.55 -23.02
N VAL A 127 0.63 13.52 -21.77
CA VAL A 127 1.49 13.57 -20.54
C VAL A 127 1.43 12.32 -19.71
N ARG A 128 0.54 11.37 -20.03
CA ARG A 128 0.32 10.14 -19.27
C ARG A 128 1.60 9.35 -19.03
N GLY A 129 2.43 9.17 -20.06
CA GLY A 129 3.71 8.48 -19.94
C GLY A 129 4.67 9.15 -18.95
N SER A 130 4.72 10.49 -18.92
CA SER A 130 5.55 11.23 -17.97
C SER A 130 5.04 11.14 -16.53
N VAL A 131 3.71 11.14 -16.34
CA VAL A 131 3.08 11.01 -15.02
C VAL A 131 3.33 9.62 -14.44
N PHE A 132 3.10 8.57 -15.23
CA PHE A 132 3.38 7.19 -14.80
C PHE A 132 4.88 6.93 -14.63
N GLY A 133 5.74 7.52 -15.46
CA GLY A 133 7.20 7.46 -15.27
C GLY A 133 7.63 8.06 -13.94
N ALA A 134 7.10 9.25 -13.58
CA ALA A 134 7.37 9.87 -12.29
C ALA A 134 6.83 9.02 -11.11
N TYR A 135 5.63 8.44 -11.26
CA TYR A 135 5.06 7.53 -10.27
C TYR A 135 5.95 6.29 -10.05
N MET A 136 6.41 5.65 -11.13
CA MET A 136 7.32 4.49 -11.02
C MET A 136 8.64 4.85 -10.34
N VAL A 137 9.22 6.01 -10.65
CA VAL A 137 10.42 6.50 -9.94
C VAL A 137 10.15 6.61 -8.45
N VAL A 138 9.01 7.19 -8.05
CA VAL A 138 8.62 7.31 -6.64
C VAL A 138 8.47 5.94 -5.98
N VAL A 139 7.81 4.97 -6.65
CA VAL A 139 7.61 3.61 -6.13
C VAL A 139 8.92 2.86 -5.91
N TYR A 140 9.91 3.04 -6.80
CA TYR A 140 11.20 2.35 -6.70
C TYR A 140 12.24 3.05 -5.83
N LEU A 141 12.06 4.34 -5.52
CA LEU A 141 12.94 5.09 -4.62
C LEU A 141 12.55 4.95 -3.13
N ALA A 142 11.35 4.51 -2.85
CA ALA A 142 10.84 4.34 -1.49
C ALA A 142 11.15 2.96 -0.91
#